data_61b90a97f2a06f7ac9adb196d7a0dc00
#
_entry.id   61b90a97f2a06f7ac9adb196d7a0dc00
#
_cell.length_a   1.000
_cell.length_b   1.000
_cell.length_c   1.000
_cell.angle_alpha   90.00
_cell.angle_beta   90.00
_cell.angle_gamma   90.00
#
_symmetry.space_group_name_H-M   'P 1'
#
loop_
_entity.id
_entity.type
_entity.pdbx_description
1 polymer ?
#
loop_
_entity_poly.entity_id
_entity_poly.type
_entity_poly.pdbx_seq_one_letter_code
_entity_poly.pdbx_strand_id
1 'polypeptide(L)'
;VEFLGFPISGCAATVGGLSISVPESLEKRRLDPGESLVMEMDSATVTDTRGNGPSASWTVTTVCSELSDGKGHVLGAQNFAYLVKNLTITGGLVITVQRLTSMSVPATILSATSGQAINSATWIPVITLSVPIEQIEGTYTGSITHSAF
;
A
#
# COMPACT_ATOMS: atom_id res chain seq x y z
N VAL A 1 10.71 -9.65 -17.98
CA VAL A 1 9.58 -8.79 -17.60
C VAL A 1 10.12 -7.52 -16.94
N GLU A 2 9.87 -6.38 -17.53
CA GLU A 2 10.19 -5.09 -16.94
C GLU A 2 8.96 -4.51 -16.26
N PHE A 3 9.18 -3.93 -15.08
CA PHE A 3 8.18 -3.10 -14.41
C PHE A 3 8.65 -1.66 -14.49
N LEU A 4 7.88 -0.82 -15.15
CA LEU A 4 8.09 0.63 -15.07
C LEU A 4 7.75 1.12 -13.66
N GLY A 5 8.42 2.17 -13.22
CA GLY A 5 8.03 2.86 -12.00
C GLY A 5 6.58 3.33 -12.13
N PHE A 6 5.64 2.64 -11.51
CA PHE A 6 4.24 3.01 -11.57
C PHE A 6 3.78 3.76 -10.32
N PRO A 7 2.78 4.64 -10.45
CA PRO A 7 2.42 5.54 -9.38
C PRO A 7 1.82 4.83 -8.17
N ILE A 8 2.11 5.38 -7.01
CA ILE A 8 1.45 5.07 -5.75
C ILE A 8 0.69 6.31 -5.33
N SER A 9 -0.56 6.16 -4.97
CA SER A 9 -1.41 7.26 -4.52
C SER A 9 -2.00 7.01 -3.15
N GLY A 10 -2.26 8.07 -2.42
CA GLY A 10 -2.98 8.07 -1.17
C GLY A 10 -4.27 8.88 -1.31
N CYS A 11 -5.36 8.34 -0.78
CA CYS A 11 -6.64 9.01 -0.70
C CYS A 11 -7.15 8.93 0.73
N ALA A 12 -7.50 10.06 1.31
CA ALA A 12 -8.07 10.13 2.66
C ALA A 12 -9.50 10.66 2.61
N ALA A 13 -10.27 10.30 3.66
CA ALA A 13 -11.58 10.90 3.86
C ALA A 13 -11.45 12.43 3.97
N THR A 14 -12.25 13.16 3.20
CA THR A 14 -12.15 14.62 3.06
C THR A 14 -12.75 15.40 4.22
N VAL A 15 -13.30 14.75 5.23
CA VAL A 15 -13.94 15.40 6.36
C VAL A 15 -12.93 15.56 7.49
N GLY A 16 -12.43 16.78 7.65
CA GLY A 16 -11.92 17.26 8.92
C GLY A 16 -10.52 16.84 9.35
N GLY A 17 -9.55 16.58 8.46
CA GLY A 17 -8.16 16.46 8.89
C GLY A 17 -7.62 15.04 9.08
N LEU A 18 -8.22 14.06 8.47
CA LEU A 18 -7.58 12.76 8.22
C LEU A 18 -6.81 12.84 6.91
N SER A 19 -5.51 12.55 6.95
CA SER A 19 -4.65 12.60 5.77
C SER A 19 -3.75 11.37 5.70
N ILE A 20 -3.38 11.00 4.48
CA ILE A 20 -2.40 9.95 4.22
C ILE A 20 -1.34 10.45 3.25
N SER A 21 -0.09 10.19 3.58
CA SER A 21 1.07 10.43 2.72
C SER A 21 1.72 9.10 2.40
N VAL A 22 1.97 8.84 1.14
CA VAL A 22 2.56 7.57 0.65
C VAL A 22 3.73 7.87 -0.28
N PRO A 23 4.66 6.91 -0.51
CA PRO A 23 5.69 7.05 -1.53
C PRO A 23 5.06 7.33 -2.91
N GLU A 24 5.73 8.13 -3.74
CA GLU A 24 5.18 8.60 -5.02
C GLU A 24 5.13 7.50 -6.08
N SER A 25 6.08 6.58 -6.07
CA SER A 25 6.15 5.54 -7.08
C SER A 25 6.91 4.31 -6.60
N LEU A 26 6.58 3.18 -7.21
CA LEU A 26 7.38 1.96 -7.15
C LEU A 26 8.53 2.09 -8.15
N GLU A 27 9.75 1.74 -7.72
CA GLU A 27 10.91 1.80 -8.59
C GLU A 27 10.82 0.81 -9.76
N LYS A 28 11.41 1.22 -10.89
CA LYS A 28 11.55 0.34 -12.05
C LYS A 28 12.41 -0.89 -11.70
N ARG A 29 11.94 -2.08 -12.08
CA ARG A 29 12.64 -3.35 -11.86
C ARG A 29 12.50 -4.27 -13.07
N ARG A 30 13.48 -5.17 -13.21
CA ARG A 30 13.42 -6.27 -14.14
C ARG A 30 13.48 -7.59 -13.37
N LEU A 31 12.60 -8.52 -13.75
CA LEU A 31 12.51 -9.87 -13.19
C LEU A 31 12.28 -10.86 -14.33
N ASP A 32 12.91 -12.01 -14.25
CA ASP A 32 12.59 -13.11 -15.16
C ASP A 32 11.31 -13.85 -14.68
N PRO A 33 10.58 -14.49 -15.60
CA PRO A 33 9.46 -15.34 -15.21
C PRO A 33 9.88 -16.39 -14.17
N GLY A 34 9.10 -16.53 -13.10
CA GLY A 34 9.40 -17.41 -11.98
C GLY A 34 10.18 -16.77 -10.83
N GLU A 35 10.68 -15.55 -11.01
CA GLU A 35 11.38 -14.82 -9.96
C GLU A 35 10.43 -14.06 -9.04
N SER A 36 10.93 -13.78 -7.84
CA SER A 36 10.26 -12.93 -6.83
C SER A 36 11.22 -11.86 -6.35
N LEU A 37 10.66 -10.69 -6.01
CA LEU A 37 11.41 -9.56 -5.48
C LEU A 37 10.68 -8.96 -4.30
N VAL A 38 11.42 -8.64 -3.24
CA VAL A 38 10.94 -7.88 -2.08
C VAL A 38 11.44 -6.45 -2.19
N MET A 39 10.55 -5.48 -2.12
CA MET A 39 10.87 -4.06 -2.23
C MET A 39 10.43 -3.32 -0.97
N GLU A 40 11.37 -2.71 -0.28
CA GLU A 40 11.08 -1.73 0.77
C GLU A 40 10.92 -0.36 0.15
N MET A 41 9.86 0.34 0.52
CA MET A 41 9.55 1.67 0.01
C MET A 41 9.92 2.74 1.04
N ASP A 42 9.81 4.00 0.67
CA ASP A 42 9.85 5.10 1.62
C ASP A 42 8.62 5.06 2.54
N SER A 43 8.69 5.79 3.65
CA SER A 43 7.64 5.77 4.67
C SER A 43 6.29 6.25 4.16
N ALA A 44 5.23 5.60 4.64
CA ALA A 44 3.86 6.08 4.56
C ALA A 44 3.40 6.56 5.92
N THR A 45 2.57 7.60 5.97
CA THR A 45 2.08 8.21 7.22
C THR A 45 0.61 8.53 7.11
N VAL A 46 -0.16 8.15 8.15
CA VAL A 46 -1.51 8.66 8.39
C VAL A 46 -1.45 9.66 9.54
N THR A 47 -2.08 10.80 9.37
CA THR A 47 -2.24 11.82 10.41
C THR A 47 -3.72 12.12 10.59
N ASP A 48 -4.18 12.08 11.83
CA ASP A 48 -5.56 12.40 12.21
C ASP A 48 -5.58 13.60 13.15
N THR A 49 -6.15 14.69 12.68
CA THR A 49 -6.35 15.92 13.46
C THR A 49 -7.83 16.29 13.58
N ARG A 50 -8.73 15.31 13.38
CA ARG A 50 -10.19 15.56 13.44
C ARG A 50 -10.68 15.90 14.84
N GLY A 51 -9.88 15.65 15.87
CA GLY A 51 -10.26 15.98 17.22
C GLY A 51 -11.22 15.00 17.88
N ASN A 52 -11.35 13.78 17.39
CA ASN A 52 -12.30 12.77 17.86
C ASN A 52 -11.84 11.98 19.10
N GLY A 53 -10.73 12.39 19.73
CA GLY A 53 -10.26 11.72 20.94
C GLY A 53 -11.25 11.83 22.12
N PRO A 54 -11.18 10.89 23.07
CA PRO A 54 -10.19 9.81 23.19
C PRO A 54 -10.53 8.53 22.39
N SER A 55 -11.48 8.58 21.49
CA SER A 55 -11.96 7.42 20.72
C SER A 55 -11.75 7.58 19.22
N ALA A 56 -10.73 8.33 18.81
CA ALA A 56 -10.41 8.48 17.39
C ALA A 56 -10.08 7.12 16.78
N SER A 57 -10.61 6.87 15.60
CA SER A 57 -10.39 5.63 14.84
C SER A 57 -10.25 5.93 13.36
N TRP A 58 -9.49 5.08 12.68
CA TRP A 58 -9.35 5.12 11.22
C TRP A 58 -8.82 3.79 10.70
N THR A 59 -9.00 3.58 9.43
CA THR A 59 -8.58 2.34 8.75
C THR A 59 -7.82 2.69 7.49
N VAL A 60 -6.79 1.93 7.16
CA VAL A 60 -6.08 2.03 5.88
C VAL A 60 -6.28 0.75 5.10
N THR A 61 -6.73 0.89 3.86
CA THR A 61 -6.78 -0.19 2.88
C THR A 61 -5.79 0.07 1.75
N THR A 62 -5.36 -0.98 1.07
CA THR A 62 -4.54 -0.87 -0.13
C THR A 62 -5.02 -1.82 -1.21
N VAL A 63 -4.80 -1.44 -2.45
CA VAL A 63 -5.12 -2.24 -3.64
C VAL A 63 -4.12 -1.93 -4.74
N CYS A 64 -3.78 -2.94 -5.54
CA CYS A 64 -3.00 -2.77 -6.76
C CYS A 64 -3.90 -3.03 -7.97
N SER A 65 -3.78 -2.20 -8.99
CA SER A 65 -4.43 -2.49 -10.27
C SER A 65 -3.78 -3.69 -10.94
N GLU A 66 -4.48 -4.34 -11.84
CA GLU A 66 -3.87 -5.26 -12.78
C GLU A 66 -2.78 -4.52 -13.58
N LEU A 67 -1.64 -5.14 -13.78
CA LEU A 67 -0.58 -4.57 -14.59
C LEU A 67 -0.75 -5.00 -16.04
N SER A 68 -0.52 -4.06 -16.96
CA SER A 68 -0.66 -4.28 -18.41
C SER A 68 0.59 -3.86 -19.15
N ASP A 69 0.91 -4.59 -20.21
CA ASP A 69 1.96 -4.22 -21.16
C ASP A 69 1.44 -3.35 -22.33
N GLY A 70 0.15 -3.05 -22.35
CA GLY A 70 -0.50 -2.31 -23.43
C GLY A 70 -0.67 -3.10 -24.74
N LYS A 71 -0.32 -4.39 -24.74
CA LYS A 71 -0.40 -5.29 -25.90
C LYS A 71 -1.39 -6.45 -25.72
N GLY A 72 -2.17 -6.39 -24.62
CA GLY A 72 -3.15 -7.41 -24.29
C GLY A 72 -2.67 -8.46 -23.27
N HIS A 73 -1.44 -8.35 -22.77
CA HIS A 73 -0.96 -9.19 -21.70
C HIS A 73 -1.10 -8.49 -20.37
N VAL A 74 -1.43 -9.25 -19.34
CA VAL A 74 -1.65 -8.74 -17.99
C VAL A 74 -0.87 -9.56 -16.96
N LEU A 75 -0.50 -8.90 -15.87
CA LEU A 75 -0.02 -9.52 -14.65
C LEU A 75 -1.00 -9.17 -13.54
N GLY A 76 -1.66 -10.18 -13.00
CA GLY A 76 -2.68 -9.97 -11.98
C GLY A 76 -2.10 -9.49 -10.66
N ALA A 77 -2.80 -8.61 -9.98
CA ALA A 77 -2.38 -8.06 -8.70
C ALA A 77 -2.39 -9.07 -7.55
N GLN A 78 -2.94 -10.26 -7.74
CA GLN A 78 -2.80 -11.38 -6.80
C GLN A 78 -1.34 -11.85 -6.62
N ASN A 79 -0.45 -11.46 -7.53
CA ASN A 79 0.99 -11.74 -7.45
C ASN A 79 1.76 -10.73 -6.61
N PHE A 80 1.08 -9.73 -6.08
CA PHE A 80 1.65 -8.76 -5.15
C PHE A 80 1.20 -9.05 -3.72
N ALA A 81 2.15 -8.97 -2.79
CA ALA A 81 1.90 -9.05 -1.35
C ALA A 81 2.32 -7.74 -0.68
N TYR A 82 1.72 -7.43 0.47
CA TYR A 82 2.00 -6.22 1.24
C TYR A 82 2.27 -6.55 2.69
N LEU A 83 3.32 -5.94 3.23
CA LEU A 83 3.69 -6.05 4.63
C LEU A 83 3.95 -4.65 5.20
N VAL A 84 3.48 -4.40 6.41
CA VAL A 84 3.80 -3.21 7.21
C VAL A 84 5.06 -3.48 8.02
N LYS A 85 6.07 -2.63 7.87
CA LYS A 85 7.34 -2.73 8.59
C LYS A 85 7.61 -1.46 9.40
N ASN A 86 8.23 -1.61 10.55
CA ASN A 86 8.68 -0.49 11.41
C ASN A 86 7.56 0.51 11.72
N LEU A 87 6.44 0.01 12.19
CA LEU A 87 5.30 0.85 12.58
C LEU A 87 5.64 1.70 13.81
N THR A 88 5.51 3.02 13.66
CA THR A 88 5.67 4.01 14.73
C THR A 88 4.34 4.73 14.94
N ILE A 89 3.92 4.86 16.18
CA ILE A 89 2.60 5.35 16.58
C ILE A 89 2.75 6.52 17.53
N THR A 90 1.91 7.55 17.33
CA THR A 90 1.74 8.66 18.29
C THR A 90 0.27 8.85 18.61
N GLY A 91 -0.04 9.42 19.79
CA GLY A 91 -1.42 9.75 20.17
C GLY A 91 -2.23 8.58 20.70
N GLY A 92 -1.60 7.62 21.36
CA GLY A 92 -2.30 6.58 22.15
C GLY A 92 -3.07 5.54 21.34
N LEU A 93 -2.87 5.48 20.02
CA LEU A 93 -3.55 4.51 19.16
C LEU A 93 -3.27 3.06 19.53
N VAL A 94 -4.28 2.23 19.39
CA VAL A 94 -4.15 0.77 19.33
C VAL A 94 -4.32 0.37 17.87
N ILE A 95 -3.32 -0.23 17.28
CA ILE A 95 -3.33 -0.59 15.85
C ILE A 95 -3.24 -2.10 15.67
N THR A 96 -4.17 -2.64 14.89
CA THR A 96 -4.11 -3.99 14.34
C THR A 96 -3.50 -3.92 12.93
N VAL A 97 -2.46 -4.71 12.72
CA VAL A 97 -1.73 -4.78 11.44
C VAL A 97 -2.11 -6.07 10.73
N GLN A 98 -2.41 -5.98 9.45
CA GLN A 98 -2.67 -7.15 8.60
C GLN A 98 -1.68 -7.22 7.44
N ARG A 99 -1.19 -8.42 7.19
CA ARG A 99 -0.40 -8.74 6.00
C ARG A 99 -1.34 -9.16 4.88
N LEU A 100 -1.09 -8.66 3.67
CA LEU A 100 -1.82 -9.09 2.49
C LEU A 100 -0.97 -10.05 1.66
N THR A 101 -1.53 -11.17 1.29
CA THR A 101 -0.91 -12.13 0.36
C THR A 101 -1.33 -11.89 -1.09
N SER A 102 -2.31 -11.01 -1.30
CA SER A 102 -2.82 -10.57 -2.61
C SER A 102 -3.28 -9.12 -2.50
N MET A 103 -3.02 -8.33 -3.52
CA MET A 103 -3.44 -6.94 -3.61
C MET A 103 -4.50 -6.71 -4.69
N SER A 104 -5.16 -7.75 -5.16
CA SER A 104 -6.12 -7.68 -6.27
C SER A 104 -7.46 -7.02 -5.92
N VAL A 105 -7.77 -6.93 -4.63
CA VAL A 105 -8.97 -6.27 -4.11
C VAL A 105 -8.57 -5.37 -2.95
N PRO A 106 -9.31 -4.28 -2.70
CA PRO A 106 -9.04 -3.44 -1.52
C PRO A 106 -9.13 -4.27 -0.24
N ALA A 107 -8.09 -4.19 0.57
CA ALA A 107 -8.03 -4.91 1.84
C ALA A 107 -7.33 -4.08 2.91
N THR A 108 -7.76 -4.26 4.16
CA THR A 108 -7.25 -3.53 5.30
C THR A 108 -5.83 -3.97 5.63
N ILE A 109 -4.93 -3.01 5.81
CA ILE A 109 -3.56 -3.21 6.31
C ILE A 109 -3.38 -2.69 7.73
N LEU A 110 -4.06 -1.61 8.09
CA LEU A 110 -4.05 -1.03 9.42
C LEU A 110 -5.47 -0.71 9.87
N SER A 111 -5.78 -1.03 11.12
CA SER A 111 -7.03 -0.62 11.80
C SER A 111 -6.66 -0.01 13.14
N ALA A 112 -6.91 1.27 13.29
CA ALA A 112 -6.55 2.06 14.46
C ALA A 112 -7.78 2.43 15.28
N THR A 113 -7.65 2.32 16.59
CA THR A 113 -8.69 2.69 17.57
C THR A 113 -8.07 3.40 18.77
N SER A 114 -8.92 3.95 19.63
CA SER A 114 -8.52 4.55 20.92
C SER A 114 -7.56 5.73 20.79
N GLY A 115 -7.55 6.41 19.65
CA GLY A 115 -6.68 7.54 19.41
C GLY A 115 -7.07 8.79 20.20
N GLN A 116 -6.07 9.53 20.63
CA GLN A 116 -6.24 10.90 21.14
C GLN A 116 -6.69 11.83 20.01
N ALA A 117 -7.05 13.07 20.36
CA ALA A 117 -7.54 14.07 19.40
C ALA A 117 -6.58 14.33 18.23
N ILE A 118 -5.27 14.23 18.48
CA ILE A 118 -4.22 14.27 17.46
C ILE A 118 -3.44 12.96 17.59
N ASN A 119 -3.37 12.22 16.50
CA ASN A 119 -2.68 10.95 16.44
C ASN A 119 -2.09 10.69 15.06
N SER A 120 -1.12 9.80 14.97
CA SER A 120 -0.51 9.43 13.71
C SER A 120 0.12 8.04 13.77
N ALA A 121 0.29 7.45 12.60
CA ALA A 121 1.07 6.23 12.42
C ALA A 121 1.93 6.34 11.16
N THR A 122 3.18 5.91 11.27
CA THR A 122 4.15 5.87 10.16
C THR A 122 4.70 4.47 10.03
N TRP A 123 4.79 3.98 8.80
CA TRP A 123 5.33 2.65 8.53
C TRP A 123 6.09 2.62 7.22
N ILE A 124 6.85 1.57 7.01
CA ILE A 124 7.52 1.28 5.75
C ILE A 124 6.70 0.23 5.01
N PRO A 125 6.10 0.56 3.86
CA PRO A 125 5.49 -0.43 2.99
C PRO A 125 6.54 -1.37 2.41
N VAL A 126 6.31 -2.67 2.54
CA VAL A 126 7.14 -3.71 1.92
C VAL A 126 6.27 -4.48 0.94
N ILE A 127 6.61 -4.42 -0.33
CA ILE A 127 5.86 -5.07 -1.40
C ILE A 127 6.68 -6.22 -1.95
N THR A 128 6.08 -7.39 -2.03
CA THR A 128 6.66 -8.56 -2.69
C THR A 128 5.92 -8.81 -3.98
N LEU A 129 6.66 -8.89 -5.07
CA LEU A 129 6.15 -9.26 -6.38
C LEU A 129 6.68 -10.63 -6.77
N SER A 130 5.79 -11.53 -7.17
CA SER A 130 6.12 -12.83 -7.73
C SER A 130 5.66 -12.90 -9.17
N VAL A 131 6.60 -13.11 -10.10
CA VAL A 131 6.29 -13.23 -11.53
C VAL A 131 6.00 -14.69 -11.85
N PRO A 132 4.80 -15.04 -12.38
CA PRO A 132 4.51 -16.41 -12.81
C PRO A 132 5.50 -16.91 -13.85
N ILE A 133 5.81 -18.20 -13.83
CA ILE A 133 6.77 -18.81 -14.76
C ILE A 133 6.31 -18.72 -16.23
N GLU A 134 5.01 -18.67 -16.45
CA GLU A 134 4.39 -18.55 -17.78
C GLU A 134 4.14 -17.09 -18.22
N GLN A 135 4.59 -16.11 -17.44
CA GLN A 135 4.36 -14.71 -17.77
C GLN A 135 5.08 -14.33 -19.08
N ILE A 136 4.34 -13.70 -19.97
CA ILE A 136 4.89 -13.23 -21.25
C ILE A 136 5.85 -12.06 -20.99
N GLU A 137 6.99 -12.08 -21.67
CA GLU A 137 7.96 -10.99 -21.62
C GLU A 137 7.34 -9.68 -22.11
N GLY A 138 7.60 -8.62 -21.39
CA GLY A 138 7.05 -7.30 -21.70
C GLY A 138 7.38 -6.26 -20.63
N THR A 139 6.89 -5.05 -20.86
CA THR A 139 7.01 -3.93 -19.94
C THR A 139 5.64 -3.66 -19.35
N TYR A 140 5.48 -3.90 -18.06
CA TYR A 140 4.21 -3.84 -17.35
C TYR A 140 4.13 -2.60 -16.46
N THR A 141 2.95 -2.01 -16.40
CA THR A 141 2.66 -0.87 -15.52
C THR A 141 1.25 -0.97 -14.94
N GLY A 142 1.07 -0.36 -13.79
CA GLY A 142 -0.20 -0.29 -13.07
C GLY A 142 -0.14 0.80 -12.01
N SER A 143 -0.95 0.68 -10.97
CA SER A 143 -0.97 1.64 -9.86
C SER A 143 -1.29 0.94 -8.54
N ILE A 144 -0.77 1.51 -7.45
CA ILE A 144 -1.10 1.10 -6.07
C ILE A 144 -1.81 2.28 -5.41
N THR A 145 -2.93 2.01 -4.76
CA THR A 145 -3.72 3.01 -4.06
C THR A 145 -3.86 2.63 -2.59
N HIS A 146 -3.52 3.57 -1.71
CA HIS A 146 -3.82 3.51 -0.29
C HIS A 146 -5.00 4.42 0.02
N SER A 147 -5.91 3.98 0.85
CA SER A 147 -7.06 4.78 1.28
C SER A 147 -7.16 4.77 2.80
N ALA A 148 -7.31 5.95 3.38
CA ALA A 148 -7.56 6.13 4.80
C ALA A 148 -8.98 6.70 5.03
N PHE A 149 -9.72 6.14 5.97
CA PHE A 149 -11.10 6.58 6.29
C PHE A 149 -11.53 6.20 7.71
#